data_ad75151e61f4a48fce8b4023c8bd4452
#
_entry.id   ad75151e61f4a48fce8b4023c8bd4452
#
_cell.length_a   1.000
_cell.length_b   1.000
_cell.length_c   1.000
_cell.angle_alpha   90.00
_cell.angle_beta   90.00
_cell.angle_gamma   90.00
#
_symmetry.space_group_name_H-M   'P 1'
#
loop_
_entity.id
_entity.type
_entity.pdbx_description
1 polymer ?
#
loop_
_entity_poly.entity_id
_entity_poly.type
_entity_poly.pdbx_seq_one_letter_code
_entity_poly.pdbx_strand_id
1 'polypeptide(L)'
;MAREEGSLNLHLPSPWVAKWQNGSEWRYVKKEKLPEKKWKQMTKTGDLREDGKEWAPRKGYFAQVAAKKSMKESEMTVADWNSVRLTLRSYTLNIERVEGMLVEGITLMNSPHITNMLRRINGLVMKDVTVLNEWWFQNADGLDISYCQNVLLYDCTVNTGDDGICMKSSRGNGDKPFGLENIVIKDCKVYHGHGGFVVGSNTDGGMRNIWVKNCTFSWTDVGLRFKTGVGRGGRVENVFVEDIFMKDLAGNAIEFELTYADK
;
A
#
# COMPACT_ATOMS: atom_id res chain seq x y z
N MET A 1 -19.25 -12.87 -2.24
CA MET A 1 -20.24 -11.79 -2.40
C MET A 1 -20.38 -10.92 -1.17
N ALA A 2 -20.57 -11.44 0.04
CA ALA A 2 -20.56 -10.62 1.26
C ALA A 2 -19.20 -9.98 1.58
N ARG A 3 -18.13 -10.45 0.98
CA ARG A 3 -16.79 -9.88 1.11
C ARG A 3 -16.62 -8.53 0.41
N GLU A 4 -17.18 -8.39 -0.79
CA GLU A 4 -16.99 -7.20 -1.60
C GLU A 4 -17.54 -5.94 -0.95
N GLU A 5 -18.67 -6.10 -0.29
CA GLU A 5 -19.25 -4.97 0.39
C GLU A 5 -18.63 -4.69 1.77
N GLY A 6 -18.07 -5.71 2.45
CA GLY A 6 -17.49 -5.56 3.79
C GLY A 6 -16.13 -4.92 3.82
N SER A 7 -15.35 -5.13 2.81
CA SER A 7 -14.03 -4.55 2.65
C SER A 7 -14.05 -3.21 1.94
N LEU A 8 -15.19 -2.85 1.36
CA LEU A 8 -15.36 -1.58 0.67
C LEU A 8 -15.12 -0.41 1.62
N ASN A 9 -13.97 0.19 1.48
CA ASN A 9 -13.77 1.57 1.87
C ASN A 9 -14.13 1.93 3.28
N LEU A 10 -13.82 1.04 4.16
CA LEU A 10 -13.99 1.27 5.58
C LEU A 10 -13.33 2.56 6.10
N HIS A 11 -12.57 3.22 5.26
CA HIS A 11 -11.82 4.43 5.58
C HIS A 11 -12.25 5.64 4.82
N LEU A 12 -13.21 5.49 3.95
CA LEU A 12 -13.64 6.57 3.10
C LEU A 12 -14.95 7.15 3.60
N PRO A 13 -15.12 8.45 3.44
CA PRO A 13 -16.40 9.07 3.73
C PRO A 13 -17.51 8.45 2.91
N SER A 14 -18.72 8.48 3.44
CA SER A 14 -19.90 8.18 2.65
C SER A 14 -20.20 9.34 1.69
N PRO A 15 -20.50 9.08 0.45
CA PRO A 15 -20.68 7.75 -0.14
C PRO A 15 -19.37 6.97 -0.24
N TRP A 16 -19.46 5.66 -0.18
CA TRP A 16 -18.32 4.76 -0.24
C TRP A 16 -17.70 4.72 -1.62
N VAL A 17 -16.38 4.55 -1.66
CA VAL A 17 -15.64 4.53 -2.91
C VAL A 17 -14.95 3.20 -3.11
N ALA A 18 -15.14 2.62 -4.28
CA ALA A 18 -14.38 1.47 -4.75
C ALA A 18 -13.65 1.83 -6.04
N LYS A 19 -12.40 1.41 -6.15
CA LYS A 19 -11.62 1.49 -7.38
C LYS A 19 -11.87 0.25 -8.22
N TRP A 20 -12.03 0.41 -9.52
CA TRP A 20 -12.18 -0.70 -10.45
C TRP A 20 -10.85 -0.99 -11.14
N GLN A 21 -10.61 -2.25 -11.42
CA GLN A 21 -9.37 -2.75 -11.98
C GLN A 21 -8.97 -2.12 -13.33
N ASN A 22 -9.94 -1.73 -14.12
CA ASN A 22 -9.71 -1.21 -15.48
C ASN A 22 -9.54 0.30 -15.56
N GLY A 23 -9.17 0.96 -14.47
CA GLY A 23 -8.96 2.38 -14.52
C GLY A 23 -9.03 3.11 -13.19
N SER A 24 -8.88 4.38 -13.31
CA SER A 24 -8.93 5.34 -12.20
C SER A 24 -10.34 5.66 -11.71
N GLU A 25 -11.35 4.94 -12.18
CA GLU A 25 -12.72 5.22 -11.77
C GLU A 25 -13.01 4.76 -10.36
N TRP A 26 -13.45 5.68 -9.57
CA TRP A 26 -13.96 5.48 -8.23
C TRP A 26 -15.47 5.46 -8.25
N ARG A 27 -16.09 4.45 -7.65
CA ARG A 27 -17.54 4.41 -7.47
C ARG A 27 -17.91 4.57 -6.02
N TYR A 28 -18.90 5.44 -5.79
CA TYR A 28 -19.50 5.61 -4.48
C TYR A 28 -20.62 4.61 -4.28
N VAL A 29 -20.59 3.87 -3.19
CA VAL A 29 -21.69 3.00 -2.80
C VAL A 29 -22.56 3.76 -1.78
N LYS A 30 -23.77 4.06 -2.16
CA LYS A 30 -24.71 4.76 -1.30
C LYS A 30 -25.21 3.83 -0.18
N LYS A 31 -25.43 4.38 1.01
CA LYS A 31 -25.97 3.66 2.18
C LYS A 31 -27.23 2.86 1.85
N GLU A 32 -28.11 3.41 1.03
CA GLU A 32 -29.38 2.77 0.64
C GLU A 32 -29.19 1.48 -0.15
N LYS A 33 -27.99 1.26 -0.70
CA LYS A 33 -27.64 0.01 -1.41
C LYS A 33 -27.06 -1.06 -0.48
N LEU A 34 -26.81 -0.74 0.78
CA LEU A 34 -26.33 -1.70 1.77
C LEU A 34 -27.49 -2.39 2.48
N PRO A 35 -27.43 -3.72 2.70
CA PRO A 35 -28.40 -4.41 3.53
C PRO A 35 -28.45 -3.79 4.95
N GLU A 36 -29.65 -3.58 5.47
CA GLU A 36 -29.85 -2.95 6.78
C GLU A 36 -29.09 -3.66 7.92
N LYS A 37 -29.06 -4.99 7.89
CA LYS A 37 -28.29 -5.80 8.85
C LYS A 37 -26.81 -5.43 8.85
N LYS A 38 -26.25 -5.20 7.67
CA LYS A 38 -24.85 -4.85 7.50
C LYS A 38 -24.56 -3.43 7.98
N TRP A 39 -25.40 -2.49 7.63
CA TRP A 39 -25.30 -1.13 8.13
C TRP A 39 -25.35 -1.07 9.67
N LYS A 40 -26.28 -1.81 10.30
CA LYS A 40 -26.35 -1.93 11.77
C LYS A 40 -25.07 -2.52 12.38
N GLN A 41 -24.45 -3.49 11.72
CA GLN A 41 -23.19 -4.07 12.19
C GLN A 41 -22.05 -3.05 12.09
N MET A 42 -21.95 -2.35 10.98
CA MET A 42 -20.91 -1.33 10.74
C MET A 42 -20.99 -0.20 11.76
N THR A 43 -22.17 0.31 12.04
CA THR A 43 -22.37 1.40 13.01
C THR A 43 -22.08 1.00 14.46
N LYS A 44 -22.12 -0.31 14.79
CA LYS A 44 -21.67 -0.81 16.10
C LYS A 44 -20.16 -0.80 16.27
N THR A 45 -19.43 -1.15 15.22
CA THR A 45 -17.98 -1.37 15.25
C THR A 45 -17.18 -0.13 14.87
N GLY A 46 -17.73 0.70 14.00
CA GLY A 46 -17.08 1.90 13.51
C GLY A 46 -17.62 3.19 14.14
N ASP A 47 -17.22 4.28 13.53
CA ASP A 47 -17.62 5.64 13.85
C ASP A 47 -18.56 6.17 12.78
N LEU A 48 -19.59 6.91 13.17
CA LEU A 48 -20.51 7.58 12.28
C LEU A 48 -20.35 9.07 12.50
N ARG A 49 -20.14 9.84 11.42
CA ARG A 49 -20.10 11.29 11.51
C ARG A 49 -21.42 11.85 12.02
N GLU A 50 -21.39 12.99 12.69
CA GLU A 50 -22.56 13.63 13.34
C GLU A 50 -23.76 13.80 12.40
N ASP A 51 -23.51 14.10 11.11
CA ASP A 51 -24.58 14.25 10.11
C ASP A 51 -25.15 12.91 9.58
N GLY A 52 -24.64 11.77 10.06
CA GLY A 52 -25.07 10.44 9.69
C GLY A 52 -24.73 9.99 8.26
N LYS A 53 -23.96 10.80 7.52
CA LYS A 53 -23.69 10.54 6.09
C LYS A 53 -22.42 9.77 5.83
N GLU A 54 -21.49 9.75 6.79
CA GLU A 54 -20.17 9.15 6.61
C GLU A 54 -19.87 8.17 7.75
N TRP A 55 -19.21 7.09 7.41
CA TRP A 55 -18.83 6.05 8.35
C TRP A 55 -17.34 5.71 8.23
N ALA A 56 -16.69 5.44 9.35
CA ALA A 56 -15.32 4.96 9.42
C ALA A 56 -15.23 3.70 10.30
N PRO A 57 -14.28 2.79 10.06
CA PRO A 57 -14.20 1.50 10.76
C PRO A 57 -13.74 1.60 12.21
N ARG A 58 -13.20 2.74 12.61
CA ARG A 58 -12.60 2.94 13.93
C ARG A 58 -13.36 4.00 14.71
N LYS A 59 -13.74 3.67 15.94
CA LYS A 59 -14.35 4.62 16.87
C LYS A 59 -13.45 5.84 17.12
N GLY A 60 -14.05 7.02 17.20
CA GLY A 60 -13.36 8.28 17.40
C GLY A 60 -12.58 8.78 16.16
N TYR A 61 -12.81 8.19 15.00
CA TYR A 61 -12.12 8.57 13.77
C TYR A 61 -12.36 10.03 13.41
N PHE A 62 -13.61 10.45 13.34
CA PHE A 62 -13.97 11.80 12.95
C PHE A 62 -13.47 12.85 13.94
N ALA A 63 -13.60 12.59 15.24
CA ALA A 63 -13.06 13.47 16.27
C ALA A 63 -11.52 13.63 16.15
N GLN A 64 -10.79 12.56 15.87
CA GLN A 64 -9.35 12.64 15.66
C GLN A 64 -8.96 13.42 14.40
N VAL A 65 -9.75 13.30 13.34
CA VAL A 65 -9.52 14.07 12.12
C VAL A 65 -9.74 15.56 12.38
N ALA A 66 -10.85 15.90 13.00
CA ALA A 66 -11.17 17.30 13.37
C ALA A 66 -10.08 17.91 14.24
N ALA A 67 -9.64 17.19 15.27
CA ALA A 67 -8.55 17.63 16.15
C ALA A 67 -7.23 17.88 15.39
N LYS A 68 -6.89 17.06 14.39
CA LYS A 68 -5.70 17.29 13.54
C LYS A 68 -5.77 18.58 12.73
N LYS A 69 -6.97 19.03 12.38
CA LYS A 69 -7.20 20.27 11.65
C LYS A 69 -7.44 21.45 12.60
N SER A 70 -7.47 21.24 13.91
CA SER A 70 -7.89 22.23 14.92
C SER A 70 -9.28 22.80 14.61
N MET A 71 -10.17 21.98 14.08
CA MET A 71 -11.54 22.31 13.70
C MET A 71 -12.53 21.47 14.48
N LYS A 72 -13.77 21.93 14.58
CA LYS A 72 -14.87 21.07 15.02
C LYS A 72 -15.31 20.16 13.89
N GLU A 73 -15.81 18.98 14.20
CA GLU A 73 -16.30 18.02 13.21
C GLU A 73 -17.36 18.63 12.29
N SER A 74 -18.29 19.39 12.87
CA SER A 74 -19.36 20.06 12.13
C SER A 74 -18.91 21.17 11.17
N GLU A 75 -17.69 21.67 11.34
CA GLU A 75 -17.10 22.73 10.52
C GLU A 75 -16.28 22.19 9.34
N MET A 76 -15.97 20.88 9.34
CA MET A 76 -15.11 20.28 8.32
C MET A 76 -15.83 20.08 7.00
N THR A 77 -15.20 20.56 5.93
CA THR A 77 -15.62 20.30 4.54
C THR A 77 -15.15 18.91 4.05
N VAL A 78 -15.70 18.45 2.94
CA VAL A 78 -15.24 17.22 2.28
C VAL A 78 -13.74 17.31 1.92
N ALA A 79 -13.27 18.49 1.52
CA ALA A 79 -11.86 18.70 1.21
C ALA A 79 -10.98 18.55 2.46
N ASP A 80 -11.40 19.03 3.60
CA ASP A 80 -10.69 18.86 4.88
C ASP A 80 -10.58 17.38 5.26
N TRP A 81 -11.69 16.65 5.18
CA TRP A 81 -11.71 15.20 5.41
C TRP A 81 -10.73 14.47 4.49
N ASN A 82 -10.77 14.76 3.20
CA ASN A 82 -9.90 14.13 2.21
C ASN A 82 -8.42 14.39 2.48
N SER A 83 -8.06 15.57 2.94
CA SER A 83 -6.66 15.94 3.19
C SER A 83 -5.99 15.18 4.34
N VAL A 84 -6.78 14.65 5.29
CA VAL A 84 -6.25 13.98 6.49
C VAL A 84 -6.59 12.49 6.55
N ARG A 85 -7.52 12.00 5.74
CA ARG A 85 -8.00 10.61 5.79
C ARG A 85 -6.89 9.57 5.68
N LEU A 86 -5.90 9.81 4.81
CA LEU A 86 -4.79 8.87 4.59
C LEU A 86 -3.90 8.77 5.82
N THR A 87 -3.71 9.86 6.55
CA THR A 87 -2.82 9.92 7.71
C THR A 87 -3.37 9.21 8.94
N LEU A 88 -4.68 8.86 8.93
CA LEU A 88 -5.34 8.19 10.04
C LEU A 88 -5.56 6.69 9.82
N ARG A 89 -5.28 6.20 8.62
CA ARG A 89 -5.30 4.76 8.35
C ARG A 89 -4.04 4.12 8.92
N SER A 90 -4.20 3.04 9.66
CA SER A 90 -3.08 2.29 10.23
C SER A 90 -2.52 1.28 9.23
N TYR A 91 -1.23 1.02 9.30
CA TYR A 91 -0.62 -0.15 8.69
C TYR A 91 -1.03 -1.41 9.44
N THR A 92 -1.16 -2.54 8.76
CA THR A 92 -1.40 -3.81 9.45
C THR A 92 -0.16 -4.24 10.21
N LEU A 93 1.01 -4.15 9.58
CA LEU A 93 2.30 -4.39 10.21
C LEU A 93 3.19 -3.16 10.00
N ASN A 94 3.62 -2.53 11.09
CA ASN A 94 4.51 -1.37 11.06
C ASN A 94 5.69 -1.61 12.00
N ILE A 95 6.87 -1.87 11.42
CA ILE A 95 8.08 -2.19 12.16
C ILE A 95 9.21 -1.28 11.71
N GLU A 96 9.96 -0.76 12.66
CA GLU A 96 10.99 0.21 12.39
C GLU A 96 12.20 0.04 13.34
N ARG A 97 13.43 0.21 12.81
CA ARG A 97 14.68 0.22 13.57
C ARG A 97 14.94 -1.11 14.28
N VAL A 98 15.03 -2.18 13.50
CA VAL A 98 15.33 -3.52 14.04
C VAL A 98 16.61 -4.05 13.40
N GLU A 99 17.44 -4.68 14.20
CA GLU A 99 18.60 -5.46 13.79
C GLU A 99 18.27 -6.95 13.90
N GLY A 100 18.29 -7.65 12.76
CA GLY A 100 17.96 -9.07 12.68
C GLY A 100 16.50 -9.39 12.91
N MET A 101 15.74 -9.63 11.83
CA MET A 101 14.30 -9.92 11.89
C MET A 101 13.94 -11.08 10.98
N LEU A 102 13.13 -11.98 11.48
CA LEU A 102 12.47 -13.04 10.71
C LEU A 102 10.94 -12.86 10.78
N VAL A 103 10.32 -12.89 9.62
CA VAL A 103 8.86 -13.00 9.46
C VAL A 103 8.58 -14.23 8.62
N GLU A 104 7.90 -15.21 9.17
CA GLU A 104 7.68 -16.49 8.50
C GLU A 104 6.28 -17.05 8.73
N GLY A 105 5.68 -17.65 7.70
CA GLY A 105 4.46 -18.46 7.80
C GLY A 105 3.21 -17.71 8.22
N ILE A 106 3.10 -16.41 7.92
CA ILE A 106 1.95 -15.60 8.32
C ILE A 106 1.12 -15.13 7.13
N THR A 107 -0.17 -14.95 7.37
CA THR A 107 -1.09 -14.32 6.42
C THR A 107 -1.62 -13.01 6.99
N LEU A 108 -1.45 -11.92 6.22
CA LEU A 108 -1.95 -10.58 6.53
C LEU A 108 -3.04 -10.21 5.54
N MET A 109 -4.19 -9.77 6.02
CA MET A 109 -5.38 -9.57 5.17
C MET A 109 -6.09 -8.27 5.51
N ASN A 110 -6.80 -7.75 4.49
CA ASN A 110 -7.74 -6.64 4.63
C ASN A 110 -7.11 -5.41 5.31
N SER A 111 -5.91 -5.06 4.87
CA SER A 111 -5.22 -3.90 5.42
C SER A 111 -5.96 -2.61 5.09
N PRO A 112 -6.12 -1.73 6.04
CA PRO A 112 -6.74 -0.43 5.78
C PRO A 112 -5.84 0.54 5.02
N HIS A 113 -4.56 0.27 4.92
CA HIS A 113 -3.53 1.04 4.25
C HIS A 113 -2.42 0.09 3.80
N ILE A 114 -1.19 0.55 3.61
CA ILE A 114 -0.04 -0.30 3.35
C ILE A 114 -0.03 -1.48 4.33
N THR A 115 0.06 -2.68 3.81
CA THR A 115 -0.05 -3.88 4.64
C THR A 115 1.16 -4.05 5.53
N ASN A 116 2.33 -4.01 4.91
CA ASN A 116 3.62 -4.14 5.62
C ASN A 116 4.46 -2.89 5.36
N MET A 117 4.63 -2.05 6.34
CA MET A 117 5.58 -0.95 6.31
C MET A 117 6.78 -1.30 7.18
N LEU A 118 7.86 -1.74 6.53
CA LEU A 118 9.09 -2.17 7.18
C LEU A 118 10.19 -1.14 6.91
N ARG A 119 10.69 -0.51 7.96
CA ARG A 119 11.60 0.63 7.81
C ARG A 119 12.84 0.51 8.67
N ARG A 120 13.99 0.90 8.11
CA ARG A 120 15.27 0.96 8.82
C ARG A 120 15.62 -0.36 9.52
N ILE A 121 15.41 -1.45 8.81
CA ILE A 121 15.74 -2.79 9.30
C ILE A 121 17.02 -3.23 8.62
N ASN A 122 17.94 -3.77 9.39
CA ASN A 122 19.14 -4.39 8.87
C ASN A 122 19.12 -5.90 9.19
N GLY A 123 19.20 -6.72 8.16
CA GLY A 123 19.06 -8.17 8.30
C GLY A 123 17.60 -8.60 8.43
N LEU A 124 16.80 -8.43 7.38
CA LEU A 124 15.41 -8.87 7.31
C LEU A 124 15.29 -10.14 6.46
N VAL A 125 14.65 -11.15 7.01
CA VAL A 125 14.17 -12.31 6.24
C VAL A 125 12.65 -12.37 6.33
N MET A 126 11.98 -12.35 5.17
CA MET A 126 10.55 -12.66 5.04
C MET A 126 10.41 -13.92 4.20
N LYS A 127 9.74 -14.92 4.74
CA LYS A 127 9.56 -16.22 4.11
C LYS A 127 8.14 -16.72 4.30
N ASP A 128 7.56 -17.26 3.23
CA ASP A 128 6.20 -17.81 3.28
C ASP A 128 5.20 -16.83 3.90
N VAL A 129 5.28 -15.58 3.48
CA VAL A 129 4.36 -14.52 3.91
C VAL A 129 3.32 -14.30 2.83
N THR A 130 2.06 -14.37 3.23
CA THR A 130 0.92 -14.13 2.32
C THR A 130 0.23 -12.81 2.67
N VAL A 131 0.05 -11.97 1.67
CA VAL A 131 -0.77 -10.75 1.76
C VAL A 131 -2.02 -10.93 0.90
N LEU A 132 -3.19 -10.76 1.52
CA LEU A 132 -4.49 -10.88 0.86
C LEU A 132 -5.33 -9.64 1.11
N ASN A 133 -5.21 -8.67 0.24
CA ASN A 133 -6.12 -7.52 0.17
C ASN A 133 -7.03 -7.67 -1.05
N GLU A 134 -8.13 -6.96 -1.03
CA GLU A 134 -8.96 -6.85 -2.23
C GLU A 134 -8.21 -6.04 -3.31
N TRP A 135 -8.20 -6.54 -4.53
CA TRP A 135 -7.46 -5.96 -5.67
C TRP A 135 -7.86 -4.51 -6.02
N TRP A 136 -9.01 -4.07 -5.59
CA TRP A 136 -9.53 -2.71 -5.80
C TRP A 136 -9.29 -1.78 -4.60
N PHE A 137 -8.60 -2.24 -3.56
CA PHE A 137 -8.40 -1.46 -2.33
C PHE A 137 -7.24 -0.48 -2.48
N GLN A 138 -7.54 0.80 -2.37
CA GLN A 138 -6.57 1.88 -2.60
C GLN A 138 -5.52 1.99 -1.50
N ASN A 139 -4.25 2.19 -1.88
CA ASN A 139 -3.10 2.33 -1.00
C ASN A 139 -2.91 1.13 -0.05
N ALA A 140 -3.35 -0.04 -0.47
CA ALA A 140 -3.12 -1.27 0.26
C ALA A 140 -1.89 -1.98 -0.30
N ASP A 141 -0.74 -1.26 -0.37
CA ASP A 141 0.52 -1.85 -0.81
C ASP A 141 0.79 -3.16 -0.04
N GLY A 142 1.35 -4.13 -0.71
CA GLY A 142 1.60 -5.45 -0.12
C GLY A 142 2.78 -5.44 0.84
N LEU A 143 3.99 -5.43 0.27
CA LEU A 143 5.24 -5.48 1.02
C LEU A 143 6.07 -4.22 0.73
N ASP A 144 6.02 -3.25 1.62
CA ASP A 144 6.81 -2.03 1.55
C ASP A 144 8.11 -2.16 2.37
N ILE A 145 9.22 -2.22 1.67
CA ILE A 145 10.55 -2.28 2.25
C ILE A 145 11.21 -0.90 2.07
N SER A 146 11.40 -0.20 3.18
CA SER A 146 11.82 1.20 3.14
C SER A 146 13.10 1.45 3.93
N TYR A 147 14.15 1.92 3.26
CA TYR A 147 15.42 2.26 3.91
C TYR A 147 16.01 1.08 4.71
N CYS A 148 15.98 -0.12 4.15
CA CYS A 148 16.45 -1.36 4.78
C CYS A 148 17.73 -1.87 4.11
N GLN A 149 18.50 -2.68 4.85
CA GLN A 149 19.72 -3.31 4.36
C GLN A 149 19.69 -4.81 4.63
N ASN A 150 20.35 -5.58 3.75
CA ASN A 150 20.52 -7.03 3.90
C ASN A 150 19.17 -7.74 4.05
N VAL A 151 18.34 -7.65 3.00
CA VAL A 151 16.96 -8.16 2.99
C VAL A 151 16.84 -9.37 2.07
N LEU A 152 16.18 -10.39 2.56
CA LEU A 152 15.76 -11.55 1.78
C LEU A 152 14.24 -11.69 1.88
N LEU A 153 13.56 -11.56 0.73
CA LEU A 153 12.16 -11.93 0.56
C LEU A 153 12.10 -13.17 -0.31
N TYR A 154 11.49 -14.25 0.17
CA TYR A 154 11.32 -15.43 -0.67
C TYR A 154 10.05 -16.22 -0.34
N ASP A 155 9.53 -16.88 -1.36
CA ASP A 155 8.30 -17.67 -1.29
C ASP A 155 7.11 -16.87 -0.70
N CYS A 156 7.06 -15.58 -1.02
CA CYS A 156 5.98 -14.70 -0.59
C CYS A 156 4.90 -14.59 -1.67
N THR A 157 3.65 -14.50 -1.24
CA THR A 157 2.51 -14.32 -2.14
C THR A 157 1.77 -13.03 -1.78
N VAL A 158 1.53 -12.19 -2.78
CA VAL A 158 0.85 -10.90 -2.60
C VAL A 158 -0.34 -10.81 -3.54
N ASN A 159 -1.50 -10.49 -3.00
CA ASN A 159 -2.67 -10.04 -3.74
C ASN A 159 -3.11 -8.71 -3.14
N THR A 160 -3.11 -7.63 -3.93
CA THR A 160 -3.36 -6.29 -3.38
C THR A 160 -3.93 -5.33 -4.42
N GLY A 161 -4.37 -4.17 -3.99
CA GLY A 161 -4.95 -3.12 -4.85
C GLY A 161 -4.04 -1.93 -5.10
N ASP A 162 -2.78 -1.98 -4.60
CA ASP A 162 -1.74 -0.99 -4.89
C ASP A 162 -0.42 -1.72 -5.18
N ASP A 163 0.75 -1.14 -4.92
CA ASP A 163 2.04 -1.77 -5.25
C ASP A 163 2.20 -3.13 -4.55
N GLY A 164 2.64 -4.16 -5.28
CA GLY A 164 2.80 -5.51 -4.75
C GLY A 164 4.00 -5.64 -3.82
N ILE A 165 5.22 -5.71 -4.38
CA ILE A 165 6.48 -5.69 -3.62
C ILE A 165 7.19 -4.39 -3.97
N CYS A 166 7.30 -3.48 -3.01
CA CYS A 166 7.73 -2.10 -3.24
C CYS A 166 8.97 -1.71 -2.43
N MET A 167 9.97 -1.24 -3.15
CA MET A 167 11.22 -0.71 -2.61
C MET A 167 11.14 0.80 -2.49
N LYS A 168 11.32 1.32 -1.28
CA LYS A 168 11.30 2.75 -0.99
C LYS A 168 12.59 3.16 -0.25
N SER A 169 13.09 4.35 -0.53
CA SER A 169 14.22 4.91 0.20
C SER A 169 14.08 6.42 0.28
N SER A 170 13.78 6.93 1.45
CA SER A 170 13.67 8.37 1.66
C SER A 170 14.82 8.89 2.54
N ARG A 171 15.49 9.95 2.10
CA ARG A 171 16.58 10.61 2.83
C ARG A 171 16.17 11.04 4.24
N GLY A 172 14.92 11.43 4.43
CA GLY A 172 14.38 11.72 5.76
C GLY A 172 14.42 10.54 6.75
N ASN A 173 14.76 9.34 6.28
CA ASN A 173 14.94 8.15 7.12
C ASN A 173 16.37 7.92 7.61
N GLY A 174 17.36 8.68 7.14
CA GLY A 174 18.76 8.56 7.57
C GLY A 174 19.73 9.17 6.57
N ASP A 175 21.03 9.14 6.88
CA ASP A 175 22.09 9.84 6.16
C ASP A 175 22.98 8.90 5.32
N LYS A 176 22.63 7.62 5.19
CA LYS A 176 23.41 6.69 4.37
C LYS A 176 23.34 7.10 2.90
N PRO A 177 24.44 6.97 2.13
CA PRO A 177 24.46 7.23 0.68
C PRO A 177 23.44 6.37 -0.09
N PHE A 178 23.21 5.13 0.39
CA PHE A 178 22.18 4.24 -0.05
C PHE A 178 21.40 3.74 1.15
N GLY A 179 20.19 4.23 1.28
CA GLY A 179 19.30 3.86 2.37
C GLY A 179 18.71 2.47 2.21
N LEU A 180 18.60 1.99 0.97
CA LEU A 180 18.15 0.62 0.68
C LEU A 180 19.23 -0.10 -0.10
N GLU A 181 19.78 -1.19 0.44
CA GLU A 181 20.83 -1.95 -0.23
C GLU A 181 20.89 -3.43 0.14
N ASN A 182 21.43 -4.22 -0.78
CA ASN A 182 21.60 -5.67 -0.63
C ASN A 182 20.26 -6.38 -0.43
N ILE A 183 19.40 -6.27 -1.42
CA ILE A 183 18.05 -6.84 -1.39
C ILE A 183 17.99 -8.04 -2.34
N VAL A 184 17.47 -9.14 -1.88
CA VAL A 184 17.16 -10.32 -2.70
C VAL A 184 15.67 -10.63 -2.57
N ILE A 185 14.99 -10.69 -3.72
CA ILE A 185 13.59 -11.06 -3.83
C ILE A 185 13.53 -12.26 -4.78
N LYS A 186 13.08 -13.40 -4.29
CA LYS A 186 13.02 -14.61 -5.10
C LYS A 186 11.81 -15.48 -4.82
N ASP A 187 11.40 -16.23 -5.82
CA ASP A 187 10.32 -17.22 -5.72
C ASP A 187 8.99 -16.61 -5.27
N CYS A 188 8.79 -15.30 -5.50
CA CYS A 188 7.61 -14.57 -5.05
C CYS A 188 6.54 -14.48 -6.15
N LYS A 189 5.27 -14.33 -5.72
CA LYS A 189 4.13 -14.21 -6.61
C LYS A 189 3.32 -12.95 -6.24
N VAL A 190 2.98 -12.16 -7.24
CA VAL A 190 2.08 -11.02 -7.07
C VAL A 190 0.87 -11.20 -7.98
N TYR A 191 -0.29 -11.23 -7.36
CA TYR A 191 -1.58 -11.30 -8.03
C TYR A 191 -2.32 -9.99 -7.81
N HIS A 192 -2.58 -9.24 -8.89
CA HIS A 192 -3.09 -7.88 -8.87
C HIS A 192 -2.15 -6.88 -8.17
N GLY A 193 -2.47 -5.62 -8.37
CA GLY A 193 -1.71 -4.48 -7.82
C GLY A 193 -1.25 -3.52 -8.91
N HIS A 194 -0.82 -2.33 -8.52
CA HIS A 194 -0.33 -1.30 -9.44
C HIS A 194 1.04 -1.64 -10.04
N GLY A 195 1.76 -2.56 -9.42
CA GLY A 195 3.01 -3.10 -9.95
C GLY A 195 3.40 -4.40 -9.25
N GLY A 196 3.97 -5.36 -9.99
CA GLY A 196 4.46 -6.60 -9.42
C GLY A 196 5.68 -6.35 -8.53
N PHE A 197 6.76 -5.85 -9.13
CA PHE A 197 7.91 -5.30 -8.43
C PHE A 197 8.00 -3.81 -8.71
N VAL A 198 8.14 -3.00 -7.67
CA VAL A 198 8.10 -1.54 -7.74
C VAL A 198 9.31 -0.91 -7.06
N VAL A 199 9.93 0.05 -7.73
CA VAL A 199 10.94 0.94 -7.16
C VAL A 199 10.33 2.34 -7.07
N GLY A 200 10.24 2.88 -5.86
CA GLY A 200 9.75 4.23 -5.63
C GLY A 200 8.30 4.31 -5.10
N SER A 201 7.73 5.46 -5.15
CA SER A 201 8.26 6.74 -5.71
C SER A 201 9.29 7.46 -4.82
N ASN A 202 9.54 7.04 -3.59
CA ASN A 202 10.56 7.59 -2.72
C ASN A 202 11.92 6.97 -3.08
N THR A 203 12.77 7.74 -3.76
CA THR A 203 14.09 7.29 -4.24
C THR A 203 15.23 8.17 -3.70
N ASP A 204 14.91 9.29 -3.07
CA ASP A 204 15.83 10.34 -2.63
C ASP A 204 16.89 9.85 -1.63
N GLY A 205 16.66 8.76 -0.91
CA GLY A 205 17.61 8.11 -0.02
C GLY A 205 18.59 7.15 -0.71
N GLY A 206 18.46 6.92 -2.02
CA GLY A 206 19.30 6.01 -2.79
C GLY A 206 19.01 4.52 -2.57
N MET A 207 19.18 3.73 -3.63
CA MET A 207 19.00 2.29 -3.62
C MET A 207 20.07 1.60 -4.44
N ARG A 208 20.59 0.46 -3.99
CA ARG A 208 21.54 -0.34 -4.78
C ARG A 208 21.52 -1.83 -4.44
N ASN A 209 22.06 -2.61 -5.36
CA ASN A 209 22.27 -4.04 -5.20
C ASN A 209 20.94 -4.77 -4.91
N ILE A 210 20.02 -4.74 -5.85
CA ILE A 210 18.70 -5.35 -5.74
C ILE A 210 18.62 -6.47 -6.78
N TRP A 211 18.32 -7.68 -6.34
CA TRP A 211 18.08 -8.85 -7.21
C TRP A 211 16.64 -9.30 -7.09
N VAL A 212 15.97 -9.42 -8.24
CA VAL A 212 14.62 -9.97 -8.35
C VAL A 212 14.69 -11.18 -9.26
N LYS A 213 14.41 -12.37 -8.73
CA LYS A 213 14.58 -13.61 -9.44
C LYS A 213 13.44 -14.59 -9.27
N ASN A 214 13.12 -15.32 -10.35
CA ASN A 214 12.12 -16.39 -10.37
C ASN A 214 10.79 -15.96 -9.74
N CYS A 215 10.26 -14.82 -10.17
CA CYS A 215 9.01 -14.27 -9.66
C CYS A 215 7.91 -14.29 -10.74
N THR A 216 6.66 -14.35 -10.28
CA THR A 216 5.48 -14.33 -11.15
C THR A 216 4.63 -13.11 -10.82
N PHE A 217 4.29 -12.34 -11.85
CA PHE A 217 3.39 -11.18 -11.73
C PHE A 217 2.20 -11.39 -12.66
N SER A 218 0.98 -11.44 -12.09
CA SER A 218 -0.23 -11.69 -12.87
C SER A 218 -1.33 -10.71 -12.49
N TRP A 219 -2.05 -10.21 -13.50
CA TRP A 219 -3.15 -9.25 -13.34
C TRP A 219 -2.74 -7.94 -12.64
N THR A 220 -1.45 -7.62 -12.63
CA THR A 220 -0.97 -6.32 -12.16
C THR A 220 -1.14 -5.27 -13.27
N ASP A 221 -1.25 -3.99 -12.89
CA ASP A 221 -1.29 -2.91 -13.89
C ASP A 221 0.03 -2.87 -14.66
N VAL A 222 1.16 -2.98 -13.96
CA VAL A 222 2.52 -3.01 -14.51
C VAL A 222 3.29 -4.17 -13.92
N GLY A 223 4.16 -4.82 -14.69
CA GLY A 223 5.01 -5.90 -14.19
C GLY A 223 6.17 -5.36 -13.32
N LEU A 224 7.10 -4.65 -13.95
CA LEU A 224 8.23 -3.99 -13.31
C LEU A 224 8.06 -2.48 -13.41
N ARG A 225 7.89 -1.80 -12.29
CA ARG A 225 7.59 -0.37 -12.25
C ARG A 225 8.67 0.42 -11.53
N PHE A 226 9.32 1.34 -12.25
CA PHE A 226 10.29 2.28 -11.71
C PHE A 226 9.69 3.67 -11.76
N LYS A 227 9.38 4.25 -10.60
CA LYS A 227 8.70 5.54 -10.52
C LYS A 227 9.39 6.48 -9.55
N THR A 228 9.56 7.73 -9.97
CA THR A 228 10.02 8.85 -9.15
C THR A 228 9.50 10.16 -9.71
N GLY A 229 9.61 11.25 -8.98
CA GLY A 229 9.17 12.57 -9.42
C GLY A 229 10.33 13.54 -9.56
N VAL A 230 10.12 14.61 -10.32
CA VAL A 230 11.09 15.70 -10.47
C VAL A 230 11.40 16.29 -9.09
N GLY A 231 12.68 16.54 -8.83
CA GLY A 231 13.17 17.11 -7.57
C GLY A 231 13.30 16.11 -6.41
N ARG A 232 12.82 14.88 -6.51
CA ARG A 232 13.07 13.84 -5.48
C ARG A 232 14.53 13.42 -5.48
N GLY A 233 15.08 13.13 -6.64
CA GLY A 233 16.47 12.74 -6.78
C GLY A 233 16.75 11.33 -6.24
N GLY A 234 17.98 11.13 -5.78
CA GLY A 234 18.51 9.84 -5.35
C GLY A 234 19.11 9.07 -6.52
N ARG A 235 19.89 8.04 -6.19
CA ARG A 235 20.55 7.16 -7.14
C ARG A 235 20.02 5.76 -6.97
N VAL A 236 19.55 5.17 -8.05
CA VAL A 236 19.13 3.75 -8.10
C VAL A 236 20.09 3.05 -9.05
N GLU A 237 20.80 2.04 -8.58
CA GLU A 237 21.82 1.33 -9.34
C GLU A 237 21.89 -0.16 -9.01
N ASN A 238 22.43 -0.94 -9.92
CA ASN A 238 22.63 -2.38 -9.75
C ASN A 238 21.31 -3.10 -9.40
N VAL A 239 20.29 -2.89 -10.21
CA VAL A 239 19.03 -3.64 -10.13
C VAL A 239 19.07 -4.74 -11.17
N PHE A 240 19.07 -5.96 -10.73
CA PHE A 240 19.13 -7.17 -11.56
C PHE A 240 17.78 -7.88 -11.50
N VAL A 241 17.24 -8.20 -12.68
CA VAL A 241 15.94 -8.85 -12.80
C VAL A 241 16.11 -10.03 -13.76
N GLU A 242 15.80 -11.24 -13.30
CA GLU A 242 15.97 -12.45 -14.09
C GLU A 242 14.85 -13.47 -13.79
N ASP A 243 14.53 -14.29 -14.77
CA ASP A 243 13.55 -15.37 -14.65
C ASP A 243 12.17 -14.87 -14.17
N ILE A 244 11.65 -13.81 -14.79
CA ILE A 244 10.35 -13.25 -14.45
C ILE A 244 9.27 -13.70 -15.41
N PHE A 245 8.22 -14.29 -14.88
CA PHE A 245 7.01 -14.61 -15.62
C PHE A 245 5.93 -13.55 -15.39
N MET A 246 5.40 -12.99 -16.47
CA MET A 246 4.34 -11.98 -16.43
C MET A 246 3.16 -12.42 -17.26
N LYS A 247 1.95 -12.28 -16.74
CA LYS A 247 0.74 -12.71 -17.42
C LYS A 247 -0.44 -11.80 -17.13
N ASP A 248 -1.24 -11.53 -18.17
CA ASP A 248 -2.50 -10.78 -18.06
C ASP A 248 -2.35 -9.41 -17.37
N LEU A 249 -1.29 -8.69 -17.75
CA LEU A 249 -1.05 -7.33 -17.25
C LEU A 249 -2.06 -6.36 -17.88
N ALA A 250 -2.54 -5.38 -17.09
CA ALA A 250 -3.44 -4.36 -17.60
C ALA A 250 -2.72 -3.29 -18.44
N GLY A 251 -1.43 -3.10 -18.23
CA GLY A 251 -0.59 -2.11 -18.90
C GLY A 251 0.77 -2.68 -19.32
N ASN A 252 1.84 -1.97 -18.99
CA ASN A 252 3.18 -2.26 -19.47
C ASN A 252 3.86 -3.41 -18.70
N ALA A 253 4.63 -4.25 -19.40
CA ALA A 253 5.49 -5.22 -18.71
C ALA A 253 6.60 -4.53 -17.91
N ILE A 254 7.19 -3.47 -18.48
CA ILE A 254 8.22 -2.66 -17.83
C ILE A 254 7.87 -1.18 -18.03
N GLU A 255 7.92 -0.40 -16.97
CA GLU A 255 7.61 1.03 -16.99
C GLU A 255 8.63 1.84 -16.20
N PHE A 256 9.12 2.92 -16.79
CA PHE A 256 9.91 3.95 -16.14
C PHE A 256 9.13 5.27 -16.18
N GLU A 257 8.70 5.73 -15.03
CA GLU A 257 7.91 6.96 -14.87
C GLU A 257 8.69 7.95 -13.97
N LEU A 258 9.32 8.95 -14.58
CA LEU A 258 10.19 9.90 -13.88
C LEU A 258 9.47 11.20 -13.51
N THR A 259 8.21 11.32 -13.85
CA THR A 259 7.34 12.48 -13.56
C THR A 259 6.18 12.11 -12.64
N TYR A 260 6.34 11.03 -11.87
CA TYR A 260 5.29 10.50 -11.00
C TYR A 260 4.82 11.52 -9.97
N ALA A 261 3.53 11.82 -9.96
CA ALA A 261 2.88 12.80 -9.08
C ALA A 261 3.37 14.25 -9.28
N ASP A 262 4.05 14.56 -10.37
CA ASP A 262 4.34 15.92 -10.75
C ASP A 262 3.06 16.59 -11.30
N LYS A 263 2.82 17.82 -10.86
CA LYS A 263 1.64 18.60 -11.29
C LYS A 263 2.01 19.65 -12.29
#